data_2667fd33402c2a924e4f86e10dbf8944
#
_entry.id   2667fd33402c2a924e4f86e10dbf8944
#
_cell.length_a   1.000
_cell.length_b   1.000
_cell.length_c   1.000
_cell.angle_alpha   90.00
_cell.angle_beta   90.00
_cell.angle_gamma   90.00
#
_symmetry.space_group_name_H-M   'P 1'
#
loop_
_entity.id
_entity.type
_entity.pdbx_description
1 polymer ?
#
loop_
_entity_poly.entity_id
_entity_poly.type
_entity_poly.pdbx_seq_one_letter_code
_entity_poly.pdbx_strand_id
1 'polypeptide(L)'
;MLIRLAEVADAEAIRTIYNVEVTDSTNTFDMVPRTRAEQEAWILEHHGVHPAIVATEPPDPGREGSGGDGLMGANGEIVLGFGSLSPFRERSGYSATAENSVYVDRAQRGQGVGQALLAELLRLALAHGFHSVIARIAGHNETSIGLHTAAGFELVGVEREVGRKHRQWLDVVELQRLL
;
A
#
# COMPACT_ATOMS: atom_id res chain seq x y z
N MET A 1 -6.72 7.85 -14.63
CA MET A 1 -5.80 7.30 -13.59
C MET A 1 -4.46 6.98 -14.24
N LEU A 2 -3.38 7.46 -13.67
CA LEU A 2 -1.98 7.17 -14.03
C LEU A 2 -1.31 6.52 -12.81
N ILE A 3 -0.36 5.58 -13.04
CA ILE A 3 0.48 5.04 -11.98
C ILE A 3 1.93 5.41 -12.27
N ARG A 4 2.60 5.95 -11.25
CA ARG A 4 4.02 6.34 -11.33
C ARG A 4 4.74 6.06 -10.00
N LEU A 5 6.06 6.15 -10.03
CA LEU A 5 6.84 6.14 -8.78
C LEU A 5 6.42 7.29 -7.87
N ALA A 6 6.43 7.03 -6.57
CA ALA A 6 6.18 8.07 -5.59
C ALA A 6 7.37 9.03 -5.50
N GLU A 7 7.08 10.31 -5.36
CA GLU A 7 8.04 11.39 -5.12
C GLU A 7 7.87 11.96 -3.72
N VAL A 8 8.90 12.60 -3.17
CA VAL A 8 8.82 13.23 -1.84
C VAL A 8 7.67 14.24 -1.75
N ALA A 9 7.33 14.89 -2.86
CA ALA A 9 6.19 15.80 -2.92
C ALA A 9 4.82 15.11 -2.70
N ASP A 10 4.73 13.76 -2.85
CA ASP A 10 3.51 12.99 -2.56
C ASP A 10 3.36 12.65 -1.06
N ALA A 11 4.35 13.00 -0.24
CA ALA A 11 4.40 12.56 1.16
C ALA A 11 3.14 12.93 1.95
N GLU A 12 2.60 14.13 1.75
CA GLU A 12 1.40 14.57 2.48
C GLU A 12 0.16 13.77 2.05
N ALA A 13 0.01 13.49 0.77
CA ALA A 13 -1.11 12.71 0.26
C ALA A 13 -1.05 11.25 0.73
N ILE A 14 0.13 10.62 0.63
CA ILE A 14 0.36 9.25 1.11
C ILE A 14 0.11 9.18 2.62
N ARG A 15 0.64 10.15 3.39
CA ARG A 15 0.46 10.24 4.84
C ARG A 15 -1.02 10.36 5.22
N THR A 16 -1.77 11.19 4.51
CA THR A 16 -3.20 11.39 4.75
C THR A 16 -3.98 10.09 4.55
N ILE A 17 -3.74 9.38 3.44
CA ILE A 17 -4.38 8.08 3.16
C ILE A 17 -3.99 7.05 4.23
N TYR A 18 -2.71 6.97 4.58
CA TYR A 18 -2.21 5.98 5.53
C TYR A 18 -2.67 6.22 6.96
N ASN A 19 -2.59 7.46 7.45
CA ASN A 19 -2.89 7.79 8.84
C ASN A 19 -4.35 7.55 9.21
N VAL A 20 -5.28 7.68 8.27
CA VAL A 20 -6.68 7.28 8.48
C VAL A 20 -6.79 5.78 8.79
N GLU A 21 -5.96 4.93 8.16
CA GLU A 21 -5.95 3.50 8.47
C GLU A 21 -5.22 3.20 9.79
N VAL A 22 -4.26 4.03 10.18
CA VAL A 22 -3.60 3.93 11.49
C VAL A 22 -4.56 4.24 12.62
N THR A 23 -5.36 5.30 12.51
CA THR A 23 -6.25 5.76 13.59
C THR A 23 -7.58 5.03 13.64
N ASP A 24 -8.18 4.75 12.49
CA ASP A 24 -9.61 4.41 12.38
C ASP A 24 -9.88 2.98 11.92
N SER A 25 -8.85 2.18 11.68
CA SER A 25 -9.02 0.81 11.21
C SER A 25 -8.05 -0.19 11.83
N THR A 26 -8.26 -1.46 11.52
CA THR A 26 -7.35 -2.57 11.85
C THR A 26 -6.52 -3.03 10.65
N ASN A 27 -6.53 -2.29 9.54
CA ASN A 27 -5.84 -2.65 8.30
C ASN A 27 -4.31 -2.52 8.37
N THR A 28 -3.80 -1.87 9.40
CA THR A 28 -2.37 -1.80 9.73
C THR A 28 -2.17 -1.95 11.23
N PHE A 29 -1.04 -2.51 11.64
CA PHE A 29 -0.65 -2.61 13.05
C PHE A 29 0.06 -1.36 13.58
N ASP A 30 0.35 -0.37 12.73
CA ASP A 30 0.84 0.91 13.22
C ASP A 30 -0.18 1.54 14.17
N MET A 31 0.33 2.04 15.30
CA MET A 31 -0.48 2.62 16.39
C MET A 31 -0.36 4.14 16.45
N VAL A 32 0.67 4.69 15.84
CA VAL A 32 0.98 6.12 15.86
C VAL A 32 0.97 6.65 14.44
N PRO A 33 0.18 7.68 14.14
CA PRO A 33 0.18 8.31 12.84
C PRO A 33 1.55 8.87 12.48
N ARG A 34 1.97 8.69 11.24
CA ARG A 34 3.23 9.23 10.73
C ARG A 34 3.19 10.75 10.66
N THR A 35 4.26 11.37 11.05
CA THR A 35 4.55 12.78 10.74
C THR A 35 4.92 12.92 9.25
N ARG A 36 4.91 14.15 8.74
CA ARG A 36 5.34 14.41 7.37
C ARG A 36 6.79 14.00 7.14
N ALA A 37 7.68 14.31 8.06
CA ALA A 37 9.11 13.97 7.95
C ALA A 37 9.33 12.44 7.91
N GLU A 38 8.59 11.66 8.72
CA GLU A 38 8.64 10.20 8.68
C GLU A 38 8.12 9.65 7.35
N GLN A 39 7.08 10.27 6.78
CA GLN A 39 6.57 9.85 5.48
C GLN A 39 7.53 10.20 4.34
N GLU A 40 8.20 11.36 4.39
CA GLU A 40 9.24 11.73 3.44
C GLU A 40 10.42 10.74 3.51
N ALA A 41 10.88 10.40 4.71
CA ALA A 41 11.92 9.39 4.93
C ALA A 41 11.51 8.03 4.38
N TRP A 42 10.26 7.60 4.64
CA TRP A 42 9.71 6.35 4.11
C TRP A 42 9.73 6.29 2.57
N ILE A 43 9.38 7.40 1.88
CA ILE A 43 9.47 7.45 0.41
C ILE A 43 10.91 7.32 -0.05
N LEU A 44 11.85 8.01 0.62
CA LEU A 44 13.27 7.94 0.28
C LEU A 44 13.88 6.56 0.51
N GLU A 45 13.36 5.76 1.43
CA GLU A 45 13.76 4.37 1.66
C GLU A 45 13.18 3.42 0.61
N HIS A 46 12.03 3.77 0.01
CA HIS A 46 11.34 2.95 -0.99
C HIS A 46 11.78 3.30 -2.42
N HIS A 47 13.00 2.88 -2.77
CA HIS A 47 13.60 3.11 -4.08
C HIS A 47 14.25 1.83 -4.64
N GLY A 48 14.73 1.90 -5.89
CA GLY A 48 15.40 0.78 -6.55
C GLY A 48 14.47 -0.41 -6.72
N VAL A 49 14.86 -1.56 -6.18
CA VAL A 49 14.08 -2.80 -6.32
C VAL A 49 12.85 -2.88 -5.40
N HIS A 50 12.78 -2.01 -4.40
CA HIS A 50 11.63 -1.91 -3.47
C HIS A 50 10.93 -0.55 -3.61
N PRO A 51 10.29 -0.27 -4.76
CA PRO A 51 9.69 1.04 -5.02
C PRO A 51 8.39 1.27 -4.24
N ALA A 52 8.12 2.56 -3.96
CA ALA A 52 6.77 3.04 -3.70
C ALA A 52 6.17 3.63 -4.99
N ILE A 53 4.89 3.42 -5.21
CA ILE A 53 4.13 3.95 -6.34
C ILE A 53 2.85 4.65 -5.88
N VAL A 54 2.36 5.58 -6.67
CA VAL A 54 1.07 6.25 -6.47
C VAL A 54 0.18 6.08 -7.69
N ALA A 55 -1.12 5.97 -7.46
CA ALA A 55 -2.15 6.10 -8.48
C ALA A 55 -2.69 7.54 -8.42
N THR A 56 -2.68 8.24 -9.55
CA THR A 56 -3.04 9.67 -9.62
C THR A 56 -4.08 9.96 -10.69
N GLU A 57 -4.76 11.07 -10.51
CA GLU A 57 -5.59 11.72 -11.55
C GLU A 57 -5.21 13.19 -11.70
N PRO A 58 -5.37 13.77 -12.91
CA PRO A 58 -5.24 15.21 -13.09
C PRO A 58 -6.16 15.97 -12.13
N PRO A 59 -5.78 17.18 -11.70
CA PRO A 59 -6.68 18.04 -10.95
C PRO A 59 -7.93 18.33 -11.78
N ASP A 60 -9.11 18.11 -11.19
CA ASP A 60 -10.37 18.48 -11.83
C ASP A 60 -10.65 19.99 -11.59
N PRO A 61 -10.62 20.85 -12.62
CA PRO A 61 -10.86 22.27 -12.47
C PRO A 61 -12.26 22.62 -11.91
N GLY A 62 -13.21 21.67 -11.97
CA GLY A 62 -14.56 21.81 -11.43
C GLY A 62 -14.73 21.31 -10.00
N ARG A 63 -13.71 20.72 -9.40
CA ARG A 63 -13.75 20.07 -8.08
C ARG A 63 -13.17 20.96 -6.97
N GLU A 64 -13.33 22.29 -7.11
CA GLU A 64 -12.97 23.21 -6.03
C GLU A 64 -13.74 22.84 -4.74
N GLY A 65 -13.03 22.26 -3.77
CA GLY A 65 -13.50 22.07 -2.40
C GLY A 65 -13.97 20.67 -1.97
N SER A 66 -13.90 19.61 -2.78
CA SER A 66 -14.36 18.27 -2.35
C SER A 66 -13.26 17.21 -2.12
N GLY A 67 -12.02 17.50 -2.46
CA GLY A 67 -10.86 16.71 -2.05
C GLY A 67 -9.98 17.62 -1.24
N GLY A 68 -9.92 17.41 0.08
CA GLY A 68 -9.13 18.29 0.95
C GLY A 68 -7.70 18.44 0.43
N ASP A 69 -7.06 19.58 0.69
CA ASP A 69 -5.66 19.93 0.34
C ASP A 69 -4.64 18.81 0.66
N GLY A 70 -5.05 17.81 1.46
CA GLY A 70 -4.25 16.69 1.91
C GLY A 70 -4.00 15.57 0.89
N LEU A 71 -4.68 15.54 -0.27
CA LEU A 71 -4.47 14.50 -1.30
C LEU A 71 -3.73 15.01 -2.54
N MET A 72 -3.23 16.23 -2.52
CA MET A 72 -2.41 16.79 -3.59
C MET A 72 -1.02 16.16 -3.56
N GLY A 73 -0.64 15.54 -4.67
CA GLY A 73 0.69 14.98 -4.90
C GLY A 73 1.60 15.89 -5.71
N ALA A 74 2.69 15.31 -6.19
CA ALA A 74 3.59 15.94 -7.12
C ALA A 74 2.82 16.44 -8.38
N ASN A 75 3.28 17.55 -8.97
CA ASN A 75 2.67 18.13 -10.19
C ASN A 75 1.19 18.56 -10.05
N GLY A 76 0.66 18.72 -8.83
CA GLY A 76 -0.72 19.12 -8.61
C GLY A 76 -1.75 18.03 -8.94
N GLU A 77 -1.34 16.79 -9.10
CA GLU A 77 -2.23 15.64 -9.30
C GLU A 77 -2.92 15.25 -7.98
N ILE A 78 -4.08 14.62 -8.08
CA ILE A 78 -4.76 14.03 -6.93
C ILE A 78 -4.30 12.59 -6.75
N VAL A 79 -3.78 12.24 -5.57
CA VAL A 79 -3.38 10.87 -5.21
C VAL A 79 -4.62 10.10 -4.76
N LEU A 80 -4.93 9.01 -5.46
CA LEU A 80 -6.08 8.14 -5.21
C LEU A 80 -5.74 6.98 -4.27
N GLY A 81 -4.45 6.62 -4.23
CA GLY A 81 -3.92 5.52 -3.44
C GLY A 81 -2.43 5.34 -3.70
N PHE A 82 -1.81 4.49 -2.91
CA PHE A 82 -0.40 4.16 -3.06
C PHE A 82 -0.15 2.69 -2.78
N GLY A 83 0.99 2.20 -3.21
CA GLY A 83 1.48 0.86 -2.89
C GLY A 83 2.99 0.82 -2.83
N SER A 84 3.54 -0.22 -2.23
CA SER A 84 4.97 -0.42 -2.14
C SER A 84 5.37 -1.88 -2.18
N LEU A 85 6.61 -2.12 -2.60
CA LEU A 85 7.35 -3.33 -2.31
C LEU A 85 8.32 -3.06 -1.17
N SER A 86 8.48 -4.02 -0.28
CA SER A 86 9.41 -3.95 0.86
C SER A 86 10.18 -5.27 0.98
N PRO A 87 11.36 -5.30 1.62
CA PRO A 87 12.02 -6.55 1.96
C PRO A 87 11.10 -7.42 2.84
N PHE A 88 10.93 -8.68 2.47
CA PHE A 88 10.09 -9.60 3.26
C PHE A 88 10.69 -9.90 4.63
N ARG A 89 12.00 -10.17 4.69
CA ARG A 89 12.76 -10.45 5.92
C ARG A 89 14.23 -10.08 5.73
N GLU A 90 14.92 -9.81 6.83
CA GLU A 90 16.31 -9.32 6.83
C GLU A 90 17.36 -10.34 6.32
N ARG A 91 17.11 -11.65 6.46
CA ARG A 91 18.10 -12.66 6.08
C ARG A 91 18.24 -12.73 4.56
N SER A 92 19.46 -12.75 4.05
CA SER A 92 19.80 -12.71 2.62
C SER A 92 19.15 -13.83 1.78
N GLY A 93 18.84 -14.98 2.35
CA GLY A 93 18.09 -16.02 1.67
C GLY A 93 16.68 -15.64 1.23
N TYR A 94 16.13 -14.54 1.76
CA TYR A 94 14.82 -13.99 1.36
C TYR A 94 14.91 -12.87 0.32
N SER A 95 16.10 -12.55 -0.21
CA SER A 95 16.29 -11.43 -1.15
C SER A 95 15.50 -11.53 -2.45
N ALA A 96 15.06 -12.73 -2.83
CA ALA A 96 14.20 -12.95 -4.00
C ALA A 96 12.69 -12.89 -3.66
N THR A 97 12.33 -12.49 -2.44
CA THR A 97 10.93 -12.36 -1.99
C THR A 97 10.69 -10.92 -1.52
N ALA A 98 9.64 -10.30 -2.03
CA ALA A 98 9.17 -9.00 -1.57
C ALA A 98 7.84 -9.12 -0.82
N GLU A 99 7.58 -8.20 0.10
CA GLU A 99 6.26 -7.98 0.68
C GLU A 99 5.62 -6.77 0.00
N ASN A 100 4.34 -6.86 -0.37
CA ASN A 100 3.61 -5.75 -0.94
C ASN A 100 2.64 -5.12 0.06
N SER A 101 2.40 -3.83 -0.10
CA SER A 101 1.34 -3.08 0.58
C SER A 101 0.58 -2.24 -0.42
N VAL A 102 -0.76 -2.16 -0.26
CA VAL A 102 -1.65 -1.32 -1.08
C VAL A 102 -2.65 -0.63 -0.18
N TYR A 103 -2.75 0.69 -0.32
CA TYR A 103 -3.70 1.54 0.38
C TYR A 103 -4.42 2.45 -0.61
N VAL A 104 -5.74 2.52 -0.52
CA VAL A 104 -6.59 3.33 -1.39
C VAL A 104 -7.38 4.30 -0.54
N ASP A 105 -7.42 5.57 -0.95
CA ASP A 105 -8.28 6.56 -0.32
C ASP A 105 -9.71 6.05 -0.22
N ARG A 106 -10.37 6.26 0.91
CA ARG A 106 -11.70 5.67 1.19
C ARG A 106 -12.75 6.09 0.17
N ALA A 107 -12.66 7.33 -0.32
CA ALA A 107 -13.60 7.84 -1.33
C ALA A 107 -13.34 7.28 -2.74
N GLN A 108 -12.16 6.66 -2.96
CA GLN A 108 -11.75 6.11 -4.26
C GLN A 108 -11.82 4.58 -4.32
N ARG A 109 -12.32 3.95 -3.27
CA ARG A 109 -12.52 2.49 -3.24
C ARG A 109 -13.59 2.05 -4.22
N GLY A 110 -13.51 0.79 -4.67
CA GLY A 110 -14.47 0.23 -5.64
C GLY A 110 -14.28 0.69 -7.07
N GLN A 111 -13.31 1.56 -7.38
CA GLN A 111 -13.05 2.14 -8.70
C GLN A 111 -11.85 1.49 -9.44
N GLY A 112 -11.35 0.35 -8.96
CA GLY A 112 -10.24 -0.37 -9.60
C GLY A 112 -8.85 0.14 -9.21
N VAL A 113 -8.72 1.17 -8.36
CA VAL A 113 -7.42 1.77 -7.97
C VAL A 113 -6.50 0.72 -7.34
N GLY A 114 -7.01 -0.06 -6.37
CA GLY A 114 -6.20 -1.10 -5.71
C GLY A 114 -5.74 -2.18 -6.67
N GLN A 115 -6.60 -2.58 -7.62
CA GLN A 115 -6.26 -3.57 -8.65
C GLN A 115 -5.14 -3.07 -9.57
N ALA A 116 -5.20 -1.81 -9.98
CA ALA A 116 -4.20 -1.21 -10.85
C ALA A 116 -2.85 -1.06 -10.11
N LEU A 117 -2.85 -0.61 -8.85
CA LEU A 117 -1.65 -0.54 -8.01
C LEU A 117 -1.02 -1.93 -7.83
N LEU A 118 -1.81 -2.94 -7.46
CA LEU A 118 -1.28 -4.29 -7.24
C LEU A 118 -0.72 -4.88 -8.54
N ALA A 119 -1.38 -4.69 -9.69
CA ALA A 119 -0.89 -5.15 -10.98
C ALA A 119 0.47 -4.51 -11.33
N GLU A 120 0.64 -3.21 -11.09
CA GLU A 120 1.91 -2.53 -11.34
C GLU A 120 3.01 -2.98 -10.37
N LEU A 121 2.71 -3.19 -9.09
CA LEU A 121 3.68 -3.74 -8.13
C LEU A 121 4.17 -5.13 -8.54
N LEU A 122 3.27 -5.99 -9.02
CA LEU A 122 3.64 -7.32 -9.51
C LEU A 122 4.49 -7.25 -10.78
N ARG A 123 4.18 -6.32 -11.70
CA ARG A 123 5.00 -6.06 -12.90
C ARG A 123 6.40 -5.60 -12.53
N LEU A 124 6.51 -4.68 -11.56
CA LEU A 124 7.79 -4.18 -11.05
C LEU A 124 8.56 -5.27 -10.32
N ALA A 125 7.91 -6.07 -9.47
CA ALA A 125 8.54 -7.19 -8.79
C ALA A 125 9.17 -8.17 -9.78
N LEU A 126 8.42 -8.56 -10.82
CA LEU A 126 8.94 -9.42 -11.89
C LEU A 126 10.12 -8.79 -12.63
N ALA A 127 10.02 -7.50 -13.00
CA ALA A 127 11.06 -6.76 -13.70
C ALA A 127 12.36 -6.61 -12.88
N HIS A 128 12.23 -6.56 -11.54
CA HIS A 128 13.37 -6.52 -10.60
C HIS A 128 13.92 -7.90 -10.23
N GLY A 129 13.35 -8.99 -10.78
CA GLY A 129 13.84 -10.35 -10.59
C GLY A 129 13.40 -11.01 -9.29
N PHE A 130 12.35 -10.52 -8.63
CA PHE A 130 11.74 -11.25 -7.53
C PHE A 130 11.08 -12.53 -8.05
N HIS A 131 11.18 -13.58 -7.27
CA HIS A 131 10.54 -14.88 -7.52
C HIS A 131 9.18 -15.00 -6.83
N SER A 132 9.01 -14.29 -5.71
CA SER A 132 7.83 -14.41 -4.87
C SER A 132 7.41 -13.05 -4.31
N VAL A 133 6.11 -12.82 -4.21
CA VAL A 133 5.52 -11.68 -3.51
C VAL A 133 4.59 -12.19 -2.42
N ILE A 134 4.78 -11.67 -1.21
CA ILE A 134 3.96 -11.95 -0.03
C ILE A 134 3.02 -10.77 0.23
N ALA A 135 1.79 -11.07 0.59
CA ALA A 135 0.84 -10.12 1.15
C ALA A 135 0.46 -10.56 2.57
N ARG A 136 0.67 -9.67 3.56
CA ARG A 136 0.28 -9.90 4.95
C ARG A 136 -0.88 -8.97 5.31
N ILE A 137 -2.07 -9.54 5.42
CA ILE A 137 -3.33 -8.79 5.54
C ILE A 137 -3.82 -8.88 6.99
N ALA A 138 -3.82 -7.74 7.67
CA ALA A 138 -4.24 -7.64 9.07
C ALA A 138 -5.76 -7.67 9.20
N GLY A 139 -6.24 -8.36 10.25
CA GLY A 139 -7.65 -8.45 10.59
C GLY A 139 -8.46 -9.21 9.53
N HIS A 140 -9.76 -8.97 9.53
CA HIS A 140 -10.69 -9.58 8.58
C HIS A 140 -10.95 -8.66 7.37
N ASN A 141 -9.87 -8.22 6.69
CA ASN A 141 -9.98 -7.35 5.52
C ASN A 141 -10.29 -8.17 4.26
N GLU A 142 -11.54 -8.63 4.14
CA GLU A 142 -12.04 -9.44 3.03
C GLU A 142 -11.82 -8.75 1.67
N THR A 143 -11.90 -7.42 1.62
CA THR A 143 -11.65 -6.65 0.40
C THR A 143 -10.21 -6.83 -0.08
N SER A 144 -9.24 -6.76 0.83
CA SER A 144 -7.83 -6.96 0.50
C SER A 144 -7.54 -8.42 0.16
N ILE A 145 -8.12 -9.39 0.90
CA ILE A 145 -8.00 -10.82 0.58
C ILE A 145 -8.52 -11.10 -0.82
N GLY A 146 -9.73 -10.61 -1.14
CA GLY A 146 -10.33 -10.77 -2.47
C GLY A 146 -9.51 -10.12 -3.58
N LEU A 147 -8.96 -8.93 -3.34
CA LEU A 147 -8.07 -8.23 -4.27
C LEU A 147 -6.85 -9.08 -4.64
N HIS A 148 -6.16 -9.60 -3.63
CA HIS A 148 -4.94 -10.40 -3.83
C HIS A 148 -5.26 -11.77 -4.45
N THR A 149 -6.34 -12.43 -4.01
CA THR A 149 -6.78 -13.71 -4.61
C THR A 149 -7.12 -13.54 -6.09
N ALA A 150 -7.83 -12.46 -6.46
CA ALA A 150 -8.13 -12.14 -7.86
C ALA A 150 -6.86 -11.84 -8.69
N ALA A 151 -5.79 -11.37 -8.03
CA ALA A 151 -4.48 -11.16 -8.64
C ALA A 151 -3.60 -12.43 -8.64
N GLY A 152 -4.13 -13.61 -8.29
CA GLY A 152 -3.44 -14.89 -8.34
C GLY A 152 -2.57 -15.21 -7.13
N PHE A 153 -2.81 -14.56 -6.00
CA PHE A 153 -2.21 -14.99 -4.73
C PHE A 153 -2.95 -16.18 -4.15
N GLU A 154 -2.21 -17.09 -3.52
CA GLU A 154 -2.71 -18.27 -2.84
C GLU A 154 -2.51 -18.14 -1.32
N LEU A 155 -3.42 -18.74 -0.55
CA LEU A 155 -3.33 -18.74 0.91
C LEU A 155 -2.16 -19.60 1.38
N VAL A 156 -1.26 -18.97 2.15
CA VAL A 156 -0.18 -19.69 2.87
C VAL A 156 -0.66 -20.15 4.23
N GLY A 157 -1.34 -19.25 4.97
CA GLY A 157 -1.84 -19.56 6.29
C GLY A 157 -2.40 -18.35 7.03
N VAL A 158 -2.76 -18.57 8.29
CA VAL A 158 -3.29 -17.53 9.18
C VAL A 158 -2.50 -17.55 10.49
N GLU A 159 -1.84 -16.44 10.79
CA GLU A 159 -1.24 -16.19 12.10
C GLU A 159 -2.35 -15.70 13.05
N ARG A 160 -2.75 -16.55 14.00
CA ARG A 160 -3.87 -16.24 14.88
C ARG A 160 -3.45 -15.34 16.03
N GLU A 161 -4.24 -14.28 16.28
CA GLU A 161 -4.09 -13.36 17.42
C GLU A 161 -2.66 -12.81 17.58
N VAL A 162 -1.96 -12.61 16.45
CA VAL A 162 -0.54 -12.21 16.41
C VAL A 162 -0.34 -10.73 16.72
N GLY A 163 -1.37 -9.90 16.57
CA GLY A 163 -1.33 -8.48 16.87
C GLY A 163 -2.52 -8.01 17.69
N ARG A 164 -2.39 -6.82 18.29
CA ARG A 164 -3.48 -6.22 19.09
C ARG A 164 -3.65 -4.75 18.76
N LYS A 165 -4.85 -4.35 18.33
CA LYS A 165 -5.20 -2.95 18.06
C LYS A 165 -6.65 -2.69 18.49
N HIS A 166 -6.98 -1.46 18.93
CA HIS A 166 -8.30 -1.08 19.42
C HIS A 166 -8.89 -2.06 20.44
N ARG A 167 -8.03 -2.62 21.32
CA ARG A 167 -8.37 -3.65 22.34
C ARG A 167 -8.82 -5.00 21.77
N GLN A 168 -8.65 -5.24 20.47
CA GLN A 168 -8.98 -6.49 19.80
C GLN A 168 -7.69 -7.24 19.42
N TRP A 169 -7.69 -8.56 19.60
CA TRP A 169 -6.69 -9.44 19.03
C TRP A 169 -6.99 -9.62 17.54
N LEU A 170 -5.97 -9.56 16.72
CA LEU A 170 -6.08 -9.58 15.26
C LEU A 170 -5.23 -10.70 14.69
N ASP A 171 -5.81 -11.41 13.75
CA ASP A 171 -5.13 -12.37 12.92
C ASP A 171 -4.37 -11.66 11.78
N VAL A 172 -3.41 -12.33 11.18
CA VAL A 172 -2.81 -11.96 9.89
C VAL A 172 -3.02 -13.09 8.90
N VAL A 173 -3.66 -12.81 7.80
CA VAL A 173 -3.76 -13.72 6.66
C VAL A 173 -2.54 -13.51 5.77
N GLU A 174 -1.75 -14.56 5.57
CA GLU A 174 -0.59 -14.54 4.68
C GLU A 174 -0.96 -15.17 3.34
N LEU A 175 -0.81 -14.40 2.27
CA LEU A 175 -1.01 -14.85 0.89
C LEU A 175 0.31 -14.73 0.13
N GLN A 176 0.55 -15.61 -0.84
CA GLN A 176 1.75 -15.66 -1.65
C GLN A 176 1.40 -15.76 -3.13
N ARG A 177 2.18 -15.07 -3.96
CA ARG A 177 2.20 -15.28 -5.41
C ARG A 177 3.62 -15.56 -5.88
N LEU A 178 3.80 -16.66 -6.62
CA LEU A 178 5.00 -16.92 -7.42
C LEU A 178 4.89 -16.15 -8.76
N LEU A 179 6.01 -15.53 -9.18
CA LEU A 179 6.09 -14.69 -10.38
C LEU A 179 6.67 -15.44 -11.57
#